data_61d4f40be81c287094947913a32d1e13
#
_entry.id   61d4f40be81c287094947913a32d1e13
#
_cell.length_a   1.000
_cell.length_b   1.000
_cell.length_c   1.000
_cell.angle_alpha   90.00
_cell.angle_beta   90.00
_cell.angle_gamma   90.00
#
_symmetry.space_group_name_H-M   'P 1'
#
loop_
_entity.id
_entity.type
_entity.pdbx_description
1 polymer ?
#
loop_
_entity_poly.entity_id
_entity_poly.type
_entity_poly.pdbx_seq_one_letter_code
_entity_poly.pdbx_strand_id
1 'polypeptide(L)'
;PFALQLATLIFGFWMLEKKGELHSSENQRNTAFSTLYSSLGILFCLTTGLSFAVANDLMIEVLEDAITLIHFCMGASFFIYVLINYFQLMGMGLRVHLVMFKPRYMPVSAIPVFGLLGIFIFLLNAGYFPYYQTLSAREILLADHYRYAHDSFLAENHLKSALALESRNQRGNLSLAGLYYEMGNPGKAQELAQASLE
;
A
#
# COMPACT_ATOMS: atom_id res chain seq x y z
N PRO A 1 -1.20 10.24 1.82
CA PRO A 1 -0.91 9.22 0.78
C PRO A 1 -2.15 8.78 0.01
N PHE A 2 -3.28 8.45 0.67
CA PHE A 2 -4.51 7.94 0.03
C PHE A 2 -5.10 8.89 -1.03
N ALA A 3 -5.12 10.20 -0.78
CA ALA A 3 -5.58 11.18 -1.77
C ALA A 3 -4.71 11.18 -3.03
N LEU A 4 -3.38 11.03 -2.87
CA LEU A 4 -2.45 10.91 -3.98
C LEU A 4 -2.70 9.62 -4.78
N GLN A 5 -2.92 8.50 -4.10
CA GLN A 5 -3.24 7.22 -4.74
C GLN A 5 -4.57 7.29 -5.50
N LEU A 6 -5.60 7.91 -4.91
CA LEU A 6 -6.89 8.10 -5.58
C LEU A 6 -6.74 8.95 -6.84
N ALA A 7 -5.99 10.05 -6.77
CA ALA A 7 -5.70 10.90 -7.91
C ALA A 7 -4.95 10.14 -9.02
N THR A 8 -3.96 9.32 -8.67
CA THR A 8 -3.23 8.49 -9.66
C THR A 8 -4.11 7.41 -10.29
N LEU A 9 -5.03 6.81 -9.54
CA LEU A 9 -6.00 5.85 -10.07
C LEU A 9 -6.96 6.52 -11.08
N ILE A 10 -7.52 7.68 -10.74
CA ILE A 10 -8.42 8.43 -11.62
C ILE A 10 -7.68 8.86 -12.90
N PHE A 11 -6.47 9.41 -12.76
CA PHE A 11 -5.67 9.86 -13.89
C PHE A 11 -5.25 8.67 -14.77
N GLY A 12 -4.86 7.56 -14.18
CA GLY A 12 -4.51 6.34 -14.91
C GLY A 12 -5.69 5.79 -15.71
N PHE A 13 -6.88 5.78 -15.13
CA PHE A 13 -8.10 5.37 -15.82
C PHE A 13 -8.42 6.28 -17.01
N TRP A 14 -8.37 7.60 -16.80
CA TRP A 14 -8.57 8.58 -17.87
C TRP A 14 -7.56 8.42 -19.02
N MET A 15 -6.29 8.15 -18.71
CA MET A 15 -5.25 7.89 -19.72
C MET A 15 -5.50 6.62 -20.53
N LEU A 16 -5.99 5.55 -19.88
CA LEU A 16 -6.34 4.30 -20.55
C LEU A 16 -7.52 4.48 -21.51
N GLU A 17 -8.53 5.24 -21.11
CA GLU A 17 -9.69 5.58 -21.94
C GLU A 17 -9.26 6.36 -23.20
N LYS A 18 -8.46 7.40 -23.03
CA LYS A 18 -7.90 8.19 -24.15
C LYS A 18 -7.06 7.36 -25.11
N LYS A 19 -6.27 6.41 -24.61
CA LYS A 19 -5.47 5.52 -25.46
C LYS A 19 -6.37 4.56 -26.26
N GLY A 20 -7.47 4.11 -25.69
CA GLY A 20 -8.46 3.25 -26.37
C GLY A 20 -9.12 3.95 -27.57
N GLU A 21 -9.41 5.26 -27.44
CA GLU A 21 -9.96 6.08 -28.53
C GLU A 21 -8.99 6.24 -29.71
N LEU A 22 -7.68 6.32 -29.44
CA LEU A 22 -6.64 6.60 -30.43
C LEU A 22 -6.19 5.37 -31.25
N HIS A 23 -6.41 4.14 -30.75
CA HIS A 23 -5.89 2.90 -31.36
C HIS A 23 -6.96 1.82 -31.43
N SER A 24 -7.89 1.94 -32.37
CA SER A 24 -8.99 0.98 -32.56
C SER A 24 -8.56 -0.44 -33.02
N SER A 25 -7.36 -0.59 -33.59
CA SER A 25 -6.84 -1.88 -34.06
C SER A 25 -6.20 -2.77 -32.99
N GLU A 26 -5.91 -2.25 -31.80
CA GLU A 26 -5.28 -2.96 -30.66
C GLU A 26 -6.27 -3.25 -29.52
N ASN A 27 -7.56 -3.28 -29.83
CA ASN A 27 -8.68 -3.18 -28.89
C ASN A 27 -8.67 -4.30 -27.81
N GLN A 28 -8.33 -5.53 -28.15
CA GLN A 28 -8.44 -6.67 -27.22
C GLN A 28 -7.38 -6.63 -26.09
N ARG A 29 -6.17 -6.19 -26.38
CA ARG A 29 -5.09 -6.07 -25.37
C ARG A 29 -5.34 -4.88 -24.45
N ASN A 30 -5.84 -3.78 -25.01
CA ASN A 30 -6.16 -2.58 -24.24
C ASN A 30 -7.33 -2.79 -23.28
N THR A 31 -8.36 -3.56 -23.67
CA THR A 31 -9.48 -3.91 -22.78
C THR A 31 -9.03 -4.79 -21.62
N ALA A 32 -8.15 -5.78 -21.84
CA ALA A 32 -7.62 -6.63 -20.78
C ALA A 32 -6.81 -5.81 -19.74
N PHE A 33 -5.95 -4.89 -20.19
CA PHE A 33 -5.21 -3.99 -19.28
C PHE A 33 -6.13 -3.04 -18.53
N SER A 34 -7.13 -2.45 -19.18
CA SER A 34 -8.10 -1.57 -18.54
C SER A 34 -8.91 -2.32 -17.47
N THR A 35 -9.35 -3.53 -17.77
CA THR A 35 -10.09 -4.38 -16.81
C THR A 35 -9.23 -4.76 -15.63
N LEU A 36 -7.96 -5.17 -15.85
CA LEU A 36 -7.02 -5.49 -14.79
C LEU A 36 -6.75 -4.28 -13.90
N TYR A 37 -6.48 -3.12 -14.50
CA TYR A 37 -6.23 -1.88 -13.76
C TYR A 37 -7.43 -1.47 -12.91
N SER A 38 -8.64 -1.53 -13.48
CA SER A 38 -9.89 -1.18 -12.78
C SER A 38 -10.17 -2.15 -11.64
N SER A 39 -9.99 -3.46 -11.85
CA SER A 39 -10.20 -4.48 -10.81
C SER A 39 -9.22 -4.32 -9.65
N LEU A 40 -7.94 -4.06 -9.92
CA LEU A 40 -6.94 -3.80 -8.89
C LEU A 40 -7.23 -2.48 -8.15
N GLY A 41 -7.68 -1.44 -8.86
CA GLY A 41 -8.10 -0.18 -8.24
C GLY A 41 -9.30 -0.34 -7.31
N ILE A 42 -10.32 -1.09 -7.73
CA ILE A 42 -11.49 -1.40 -6.90
C ILE A 42 -11.06 -2.23 -5.67
N LEU A 43 -10.25 -3.25 -5.85
CA LEU A 43 -9.74 -4.08 -4.74
C LEU A 43 -8.97 -3.23 -3.73
N PHE A 44 -8.11 -2.33 -4.20
CA PHE A 44 -7.38 -1.41 -3.33
C PHE A 44 -8.33 -0.49 -2.55
N CYS A 45 -9.32 0.11 -3.22
CA CYS A 45 -10.31 0.97 -2.55
C CYS A 45 -11.13 0.20 -1.51
N LEU A 46 -11.54 -1.03 -1.82
CA LEU A 46 -12.28 -1.90 -0.89
C LEU A 46 -11.41 -2.26 0.33
N THR A 47 -10.14 -2.66 0.12
CA THR A 47 -9.21 -2.99 1.21
C THR A 47 -8.98 -1.79 2.11
N THR A 48 -8.73 -0.62 1.53
CA THR A 48 -8.52 0.62 2.27
C THR A 48 -9.79 1.02 3.03
N GLY A 49 -10.94 1.00 2.36
CA GLY A 49 -12.24 1.33 2.98
C GLY A 49 -12.58 0.40 4.13
N LEU A 50 -12.34 -0.90 3.99
CA LEU A 50 -12.53 -1.88 5.07
C LEU A 50 -11.59 -1.61 6.24
N SER A 51 -10.31 -1.33 5.98
CA SER A 51 -9.33 -1.03 7.03
C SER A 51 -9.74 0.20 7.86
N PHE A 52 -10.26 1.24 7.23
CA PHE A 52 -10.82 2.40 7.93
C PHE A 52 -12.12 2.07 8.67
N ALA A 53 -13.03 1.30 8.07
CA ALA A 53 -14.31 0.96 8.67
C ALA A 53 -14.15 0.13 9.96
N VAL A 54 -13.15 -0.76 9.99
CA VAL A 54 -12.84 -1.57 11.19
C VAL A 54 -11.77 -0.94 12.07
N ALA A 55 -11.31 0.28 11.74
CA ALA A 55 -10.24 1.01 12.42
C ALA A 55 -8.97 0.15 12.63
N ASN A 56 -8.54 -0.59 11.61
CA ASN A 56 -7.31 -1.39 11.66
C ASN A 56 -6.10 -0.50 11.37
N ASP A 57 -5.62 0.20 12.39
CA ASP A 57 -4.56 1.21 12.27
C ASP A 57 -3.28 0.61 11.67
N LEU A 58 -2.92 -0.62 12.05
CA LEU A 58 -1.73 -1.29 11.54
C LEU A 58 -1.83 -1.56 10.03
N MET A 59 -3.01 -1.97 9.54
CA MET A 59 -3.23 -2.16 8.10
C MET A 59 -3.23 -0.84 7.35
N ILE A 60 -3.75 0.22 7.96
CA ILE A 60 -3.72 1.58 7.39
C ILE A 60 -2.28 2.04 7.25
N GLU A 61 -1.44 1.86 8.26
CA GLU A 61 -0.02 2.20 8.25
C GLU A 61 0.74 1.45 7.14
N VAL A 62 0.55 0.14 7.03
CA VAL A 62 1.15 -0.67 5.95
C VAL A 62 0.75 -0.17 4.57
N LEU A 63 -0.53 0.20 4.37
CA LEU A 63 -1.00 0.76 3.10
C LEU A 63 -0.40 2.14 2.82
N GLU A 64 -0.27 3.00 3.83
CA GLU A 64 0.38 4.32 3.70
C GLU A 64 1.85 4.19 3.30
N ASP A 65 2.58 3.31 3.96
CA ASP A 65 3.99 3.05 3.67
C ASP A 65 4.17 2.48 2.26
N ALA A 66 3.32 1.53 1.87
CA ALA A 66 3.34 0.96 0.52
C ALA A 66 3.07 2.03 -0.56
N ILE A 67 2.05 2.88 -0.38
CA ILE A 67 1.74 3.99 -1.29
C ILE A 67 2.93 4.93 -1.39
N THR A 68 3.48 5.34 -0.25
CA THR A 68 4.59 6.28 -0.17
C THR A 68 5.83 5.72 -0.86
N LEU A 69 6.18 4.46 -0.60
CA LEU A 69 7.31 3.78 -1.21
C LEU A 69 7.17 3.66 -2.73
N ILE A 70 5.99 3.26 -3.21
CA ILE A 70 5.73 3.12 -4.65
C ILE A 70 5.88 4.47 -5.34
N HIS A 71 5.27 5.53 -4.83
CA HIS A 71 5.35 6.85 -5.42
C HIS A 71 6.76 7.42 -5.37
N PHE A 72 7.48 7.20 -4.28
CA PHE A 72 8.88 7.62 -4.16
C PHE A 72 9.78 6.92 -5.18
N CYS A 73 9.73 5.59 -5.27
CA CYS A 73 10.57 4.82 -6.20
C CYS A 73 10.24 5.12 -7.66
N MET A 74 8.96 5.24 -8.01
CA MET A 74 8.55 5.59 -9.37
C MET A 74 8.90 7.03 -9.72
N GLY A 75 8.73 7.97 -8.78
CA GLY A 75 9.11 9.36 -8.94
C GLY A 75 10.62 9.55 -9.10
N ALA A 76 11.41 8.88 -8.27
CA ALA A 76 12.88 8.89 -8.37
C ALA A 76 13.34 8.29 -9.71
N SER A 77 12.75 7.19 -10.14
CA SER A 77 13.02 6.56 -11.43
C SER A 77 12.69 7.49 -12.60
N PHE A 78 11.57 8.18 -12.55
CA PHE A 78 11.20 9.19 -13.54
C PHE A 78 12.18 10.38 -13.53
N PHE A 79 12.58 10.84 -12.36
CA PHE A 79 13.55 11.93 -12.22
C PHE A 79 14.91 11.55 -12.83
N ILE A 80 15.41 10.34 -12.58
CA ILE A 80 16.63 9.81 -13.17
C ILE A 80 16.49 9.74 -14.71
N TYR A 81 15.36 9.25 -15.20
CA TYR A 81 15.04 9.24 -16.63
C TYR A 81 15.14 10.64 -17.24
N VAL A 82 14.55 11.64 -16.60
CA VAL A 82 14.61 13.04 -17.03
C VAL A 82 16.04 13.54 -17.04
N LEU A 83 16.83 13.32 -16.00
CA LEU A 83 18.21 13.73 -15.93
C LEU A 83 19.05 13.12 -17.07
N ILE A 84 18.97 11.82 -17.29
CA ILE A 84 19.75 11.12 -18.30
C ILE A 84 19.41 11.61 -19.71
N ASN A 85 18.14 11.85 -20.01
CA ASN A 85 17.72 12.23 -21.35
C ASN A 85 17.81 13.73 -21.64
N TYR A 86 17.70 14.60 -20.65
CA TYR A 86 17.53 16.03 -20.84
C TYR A 86 18.69 16.89 -20.35
N PHE A 87 19.49 16.42 -19.40
CA PHE A 87 20.56 17.23 -18.82
C PHE A 87 21.52 17.80 -19.87
N GLN A 88 21.93 16.96 -20.82
CA GLN A 88 22.81 17.39 -21.91
C GLN A 88 22.12 18.34 -22.90
N LEU A 89 20.82 18.14 -23.14
CA LEU A 89 20.04 18.95 -24.06
C LEU A 89 19.74 20.36 -23.52
N MET A 90 19.57 20.48 -22.20
CA MET A 90 19.44 21.78 -21.55
C MET A 90 20.69 22.63 -21.74
N GLY A 91 21.89 22.04 -21.70
CA GLY A 91 23.15 22.73 -21.97
C GLY A 91 23.30 23.20 -23.41
N MET A 92 22.59 22.59 -24.37
CA MET A 92 22.62 22.97 -25.80
C MET A 92 21.52 23.95 -26.20
N GLY A 93 20.67 24.43 -25.26
CA GLY A 93 19.57 25.37 -25.57
C GLY A 93 18.46 24.78 -26.44
N LEU A 94 18.38 23.46 -26.57
CA LEU A 94 17.37 22.78 -27.39
C LEU A 94 16.00 22.76 -26.69
N ARG A 95 14.93 22.79 -27.51
CA ARG A 95 13.54 22.75 -27.01
C ARG A 95 13.21 21.37 -26.41
N VAL A 96 13.23 21.27 -25.11
CA VAL A 96 13.05 20.02 -24.34
C VAL A 96 11.75 19.28 -24.69
N HIS A 97 10.65 19.99 -24.98
CA HIS A 97 9.36 19.39 -25.31
C HIS A 97 9.37 18.51 -26.57
N LEU A 98 10.29 18.77 -27.53
CA LEU A 98 10.41 17.97 -28.75
C LEU A 98 11.10 16.61 -28.49
N VAL A 99 11.87 16.51 -27.43
CA VAL A 99 12.67 15.31 -27.10
C VAL A 99 11.91 14.38 -26.18
N MET A 100 10.90 14.89 -25.46
CA MET A 100 10.10 14.10 -24.50
C MET A 100 9.44 12.87 -25.16
N PHE A 101 9.09 12.97 -26.46
CA PHE A 101 8.49 11.87 -27.22
C PHE A 101 9.51 10.96 -27.94
N LYS A 102 10.78 11.35 -27.99
CA LYS A 102 11.86 10.56 -28.63
C LYS A 102 13.09 10.56 -27.70
N PRO A 103 13.06 9.80 -26.62
CA PRO A 103 14.19 9.72 -25.70
C PRO A 103 15.43 9.20 -26.42
N ARG A 104 16.57 9.86 -26.22
CA ARG A 104 17.80 9.58 -26.97
C ARG A 104 18.67 8.51 -26.31
N TYR A 105 18.67 8.46 -24.97
CA TYR A 105 19.58 7.62 -24.22
C TYR A 105 18.86 6.52 -23.45
N MET A 106 17.73 6.81 -22.84
CA MET A 106 17.02 5.87 -22.00
C MET A 106 15.55 5.77 -22.43
N PRO A 107 15.04 4.58 -22.78
CA PRO A 107 13.65 4.40 -23.19
C PRO A 107 12.69 4.63 -22.02
N VAL A 108 11.47 5.08 -22.28
CA VAL A 108 10.41 5.30 -21.28
C VAL A 108 10.08 4.01 -20.50
N SER A 109 10.19 2.86 -21.16
CA SER A 109 9.98 1.55 -20.54
C SER A 109 10.96 1.21 -19.42
N ALA A 110 12.07 1.92 -19.30
CA ALA A 110 13.02 1.75 -18.21
C ALA A 110 12.50 2.31 -16.88
N ILE A 111 11.60 3.30 -16.89
CA ILE A 111 11.04 3.91 -15.66
C ILE A 111 10.40 2.84 -14.74
N PRO A 112 9.43 2.03 -15.20
CA PRO A 112 8.85 1.01 -14.33
C PRO A 112 9.85 -0.05 -13.88
N VAL A 113 10.84 -0.40 -14.71
CA VAL A 113 11.87 -1.39 -14.36
C VAL A 113 12.73 -0.87 -13.20
N PHE A 114 13.24 0.35 -13.28
CA PHE A 114 14.03 0.94 -12.19
C PHE A 114 13.20 1.26 -10.97
N GLY A 115 11.94 1.66 -11.14
CA GLY A 115 11.02 1.87 -10.04
C GLY A 115 10.76 0.58 -9.26
N LEU A 116 10.46 -0.52 -9.95
CA LEU A 116 10.27 -1.84 -9.33
C LEU A 116 11.56 -2.36 -8.67
N LEU A 117 12.72 -2.15 -9.33
CA LEU A 117 14.01 -2.51 -8.73
C LEU A 117 14.27 -1.71 -7.43
N GLY A 118 13.94 -0.43 -7.42
CA GLY A 118 14.03 0.42 -6.22
C GLY A 118 13.13 -0.08 -5.09
N ILE A 119 11.87 -0.42 -5.39
CA ILE A 119 10.93 -1.01 -4.42
C ILE A 119 11.52 -2.33 -3.86
N PHE A 120 12.02 -3.19 -4.74
CA PHE A 120 12.60 -4.48 -4.33
C PHE A 120 13.81 -4.31 -3.40
N ILE A 121 14.75 -3.42 -3.74
CA ILE A 121 15.91 -3.11 -2.90
C ILE A 121 15.47 -2.55 -1.55
N PHE A 122 14.46 -1.67 -1.53
CA PHE A 122 13.94 -1.11 -0.29
C PHE A 122 13.30 -2.18 0.59
N LEU A 123 12.49 -3.07 0.01
CA LEU A 123 11.87 -4.19 0.75
C LEU A 123 12.92 -5.15 1.32
N LEU A 124 13.99 -5.45 0.58
CA LEU A 124 15.10 -6.25 1.10
C LEU A 124 15.80 -5.58 2.30
N ASN A 125 15.92 -4.26 2.27
CA ASN A 125 16.56 -3.50 3.34
C ASN A 125 15.64 -3.29 4.56
N ALA A 126 14.33 -3.16 4.34
CA ALA A 126 13.32 -3.07 5.41
C ALA A 126 13.14 -4.41 6.16
N GLY A 127 13.67 -5.50 5.61
CA GLY A 127 13.53 -6.84 6.19
C GLY A 127 12.10 -7.35 6.15
N TYR A 128 11.72 -8.15 7.16
CA TYR A 128 10.39 -8.76 7.23
C TYR A 128 9.36 -7.89 7.97
N PHE A 129 9.70 -6.66 8.35
CA PHE A 129 8.85 -5.80 9.17
C PHE A 129 7.45 -5.55 8.55
N PRO A 130 7.30 -5.12 7.28
CA PRO A 130 5.98 -4.95 6.67
C PRO A 130 5.17 -6.24 6.57
N TYR A 131 5.85 -7.37 6.43
CA TYR A 131 5.22 -8.69 6.41
C TYR A 131 4.61 -9.04 7.77
N TYR A 132 5.36 -8.84 8.86
CA TYR A 132 4.86 -9.10 10.22
C TYR A 132 3.72 -8.16 10.60
N GLN A 133 3.81 -6.88 10.22
CA GLN A 133 2.70 -5.93 10.41
C GLN A 133 1.42 -6.40 9.70
N THR A 134 1.54 -6.82 8.43
CA THR A 134 0.39 -7.33 7.66
C THR A 134 -0.22 -8.58 8.29
N LEU A 135 0.61 -9.51 8.76
CA LEU A 135 0.14 -10.70 9.47
C LEU A 135 -0.55 -10.34 10.79
N SER A 136 0.03 -9.44 11.58
CA SER A 136 -0.57 -8.97 12.83
C SER A 136 -1.92 -8.29 12.57
N ALA A 137 -2.02 -7.44 11.56
CA ALA A 137 -3.27 -6.80 11.15
C ALA A 137 -4.35 -7.81 10.75
N ARG A 138 -3.97 -8.89 10.07
CA ARG A 138 -4.87 -10.01 9.72
C ARG A 138 -5.37 -10.73 10.95
N GLU A 139 -4.49 -11.04 11.90
CA GLU A 139 -4.86 -11.74 13.14
C GLU A 139 -5.85 -10.91 13.96
N ILE A 140 -5.71 -9.58 13.99
CA ILE A 140 -6.69 -8.69 14.63
C ILE A 140 -8.06 -8.79 13.96
N LEU A 141 -8.12 -8.78 12.62
CA LEU A 141 -9.38 -8.91 11.89
C LEU A 141 -10.08 -10.24 12.20
N LEU A 142 -9.32 -11.34 12.31
CA LEU A 142 -9.86 -12.64 12.70
C LEU A 142 -10.36 -12.62 14.13
N ALA A 143 -9.63 -12.00 15.05
CA ALA A 143 -10.05 -11.85 16.43
C ALA A 143 -11.37 -11.06 16.56
N ASP A 144 -11.50 -9.95 15.84
CA ASP A 144 -12.73 -9.16 15.79
C ASP A 144 -13.91 -10.00 15.26
N HIS A 145 -13.68 -10.83 14.23
CA HIS A 145 -14.69 -11.74 13.70
C HIS A 145 -15.15 -12.77 14.75
N TYR A 146 -14.20 -13.43 15.46
CA TYR A 146 -14.53 -14.40 16.49
C TYR A 146 -15.19 -13.75 17.71
N ARG A 147 -14.78 -12.54 18.07
CA ARG A 147 -15.45 -11.78 19.14
C ARG A 147 -16.91 -11.46 18.76
N TYR A 148 -17.17 -11.08 17.51
CA TYR A 148 -18.52 -10.91 17.01
C TYR A 148 -19.35 -12.22 17.05
N ALA A 149 -18.69 -13.35 16.77
CA ALA A 149 -19.29 -14.69 16.89
C ALA A 149 -19.43 -15.20 18.34
N HIS A 150 -19.09 -14.38 19.34
CA HIS A 150 -19.07 -14.73 20.77
C HIS A 150 -18.11 -15.89 21.15
N ASP A 151 -17.11 -16.16 20.32
CA ASP A 151 -16.04 -17.13 20.62
C ASP A 151 -14.83 -16.40 21.23
N SER A 152 -14.90 -16.16 22.55
CA SER A 152 -13.85 -15.44 23.27
C SER A 152 -12.52 -16.19 23.30
N PHE A 153 -12.54 -17.54 23.22
CA PHE A 153 -11.32 -18.34 23.24
C PHE A 153 -10.52 -18.17 21.94
N LEU A 154 -11.17 -18.27 20.79
CA LEU A 154 -10.51 -18.06 19.50
C LEU A 154 -10.08 -16.59 19.33
N ALA A 155 -10.92 -15.64 19.75
CA ALA A 155 -10.57 -14.23 19.74
C ALA A 155 -9.30 -13.94 20.55
N GLU A 156 -9.18 -14.50 21.77
CA GLU A 156 -7.99 -14.37 22.61
C GLU A 156 -6.74 -14.93 21.94
N ASN A 157 -6.83 -16.12 21.33
CA ASN A 157 -5.71 -16.75 20.65
C ASN A 157 -5.21 -15.92 19.46
N HIS A 158 -6.11 -15.38 18.66
CA HIS A 158 -5.75 -14.53 17.53
C HIS A 158 -5.13 -13.20 18.00
N LEU A 159 -5.65 -12.57 19.04
CA LEU A 159 -5.05 -11.35 19.63
C LEU A 159 -3.65 -11.60 20.17
N LYS A 160 -3.44 -12.71 20.88
CA LYS A 160 -2.10 -13.10 21.34
C LYS A 160 -1.14 -13.37 20.18
N SER A 161 -1.61 -14.00 19.11
CA SER A 161 -0.82 -14.21 17.90
C SER A 161 -0.45 -12.89 17.23
N ALA A 162 -1.39 -11.94 17.16
CA ALA A 162 -1.13 -10.61 16.64
C ALA A 162 -0.04 -9.87 17.43
N LEU A 163 -0.11 -9.91 18.76
CA LEU A 163 0.86 -9.27 19.66
C LEU A 163 2.22 -9.99 19.69
N ALA A 164 2.27 -11.28 19.40
CA ALA A 164 3.52 -12.00 19.22
C ALA A 164 4.26 -11.59 17.95
N LEU A 165 3.53 -11.17 16.90
CA LEU A 165 4.09 -10.67 15.66
C LEU A 165 4.51 -9.18 15.76
N GLU A 166 3.70 -8.37 16.44
CA GLU A 166 3.90 -6.94 16.64
C GLU A 166 3.46 -6.54 18.06
N SER A 167 4.40 -6.50 18.99
CA SER A 167 4.13 -6.25 20.41
C SER A 167 3.68 -4.82 20.72
N ARG A 168 4.07 -3.84 19.86
CA ARG A 168 3.71 -2.43 20.00
C ARG A 168 2.36 -2.08 19.36
N ASN A 169 1.60 -3.08 18.95
CA ASN A 169 0.29 -2.87 18.35
C ASN A 169 -0.71 -2.39 19.41
N GLN A 170 -0.97 -1.08 19.45
CA GLN A 170 -1.90 -0.46 20.42
C GLN A 170 -3.30 -1.05 20.31
N ARG A 171 -3.83 -1.23 19.09
CA ARG A 171 -5.15 -1.82 18.88
C ARG A 171 -5.21 -3.26 19.40
N GLY A 172 -4.18 -4.06 19.15
CA GLY A 172 -4.10 -5.44 19.65
C GLY A 172 -4.15 -5.49 21.16
N ASN A 173 -3.37 -4.64 21.83
CA ASN A 173 -3.35 -4.53 23.30
C ASN A 173 -4.71 -4.07 23.85
N LEU A 174 -5.31 -3.02 23.26
CA LEU A 174 -6.63 -2.52 23.71
C LEU A 174 -7.74 -3.53 23.45
N SER A 175 -7.74 -4.23 22.32
CA SER A 175 -8.74 -5.25 22.01
C SER A 175 -8.65 -6.44 22.97
N LEU A 176 -7.41 -6.87 23.31
CA LEU A 176 -7.18 -7.94 24.28
C LEU A 176 -7.55 -7.49 25.71
N ALA A 177 -7.25 -6.24 26.08
CA ALA A 177 -7.68 -5.65 27.34
C ALA A 177 -9.21 -5.65 27.46
N GLY A 178 -9.92 -5.21 26.41
CA GLY A 178 -11.37 -5.22 26.35
C GLY A 178 -11.95 -6.63 26.50
N LEU A 179 -11.35 -7.62 25.82
CA LEU A 179 -11.76 -9.02 25.93
C LEU A 179 -11.59 -9.56 27.36
N TYR A 180 -10.46 -9.30 28.03
CA TYR A 180 -10.25 -9.71 29.42
C TYR A 180 -11.20 -9.01 30.40
N TYR A 181 -11.55 -7.76 30.13
CA TYR A 181 -12.55 -7.07 30.94
C TYR A 181 -13.94 -7.74 30.83
N GLU A 182 -14.36 -8.08 29.60
CA GLU A 182 -15.60 -8.85 29.35
C GLU A 182 -15.60 -10.23 29.99
N MET A 183 -14.43 -10.88 30.07
CA MET A 183 -14.24 -12.17 30.73
C MET A 183 -14.15 -12.06 32.26
N GLY A 184 -14.29 -10.86 32.83
CA GLY A 184 -14.25 -10.66 34.30
C GLY A 184 -12.84 -10.65 34.89
N ASN A 185 -11.80 -10.38 34.11
CA ASN A 185 -10.43 -10.30 34.59
C ASN A 185 -9.85 -8.86 34.45
N PRO A 186 -10.28 -7.92 35.33
CA PRO A 186 -9.91 -6.51 35.21
C PRO A 186 -8.41 -6.25 35.46
N GLY A 187 -7.72 -7.12 36.22
CA GLY A 187 -6.29 -6.95 36.47
C GLY A 187 -5.44 -7.06 35.18
N LYS A 188 -5.68 -8.14 34.42
CA LYS A 188 -5.00 -8.27 33.09
C LYS A 188 -5.43 -7.22 32.10
N ALA A 189 -6.69 -6.79 32.13
CA ALA A 189 -7.18 -5.73 31.29
C ALA A 189 -6.45 -4.40 31.55
N GLN A 190 -6.21 -4.07 32.81
CA GLN A 190 -5.48 -2.85 33.19
C GLN A 190 -4.01 -2.89 32.75
N GLU A 191 -3.33 -4.03 32.94
CA GLU A 191 -1.94 -4.23 32.53
C GLU A 191 -1.76 -3.98 31.02
N LEU A 192 -2.62 -4.60 30.20
CA LEU A 192 -2.59 -4.46 28.75
C LEU A 192 -2.97 -3.05 28.28
N ALA A 193 -3.92 -2.41 28.95
CA ALA A 193 -4.27 -1.03 28.66
C ALA A 193 -3.11 -0.08 28.95
N GLN A 194 -2.32 -0.32 30.00
CA GLN A 194 -1.10 0.45 30.30
C GLN A 194 -0.02 0.19 29.25
N ALA A 195 0.19 -1.07 28.84
CA ALA A 195 1.14 -1.41 27.78
C ALA A 195 0.81 -0.79 26.42
N SER A 196 -0.45 -0.41 26.19
CA SER A 196 -0.86 0.28 24.96
C SER A 196 -0.48 1.76 24.92
N LEU A 197 -0.05 2.34 26.05
CA LEU A 197 0.32 3.76 26.17
C LEU A 197 1.85 3.99 26.05
N GLU A 198 2.65 2.94 26.13
CA GLU A 198 4.12 2.95 25.97
C GLU A 198 4.55 2.70 24.53
#